data_d8e4122786bee9c70cdc0288f4283f57
#
_entry.id   d8e4122786bee9c70cdc0288f4283f57
#
_cell.length_a   1.000
_cell.length_b   1.000
_cell.length_c   1.000
_cell.angle_alpha   90.00
_cell.angle_beta   90.00
_cell.angle_gamma   90.00
#
_symmetry.space_group_name_H-M   'P 1'
#
loop_
_entity.id
_entity.type
_entity.pdbx_description
1 polymer ?
#
loop_
_entity_poly.entity_id
_entity_poly.type
_entity_poly.pdbx_seq_one_letter_code
_entity_poly.pdbx_strand_id
1 'polypeptide(L)'
;MGFDKFEGWVGVDQFDPNNPLVEGFHERFVARYGQDPPLWPNAIPLLAYDTARVLVEGLFRAPILSGPGLKAGLEAIRFMASTTGGARTHIACSPYEHGMFRGDWLLYARVHNGALEFEGLFEP
;
A
#
# COMPACT_ATOMS: atom_id res chain seq x y z
N MET A 1 17.36 5.79 14.06
CA MET A 1 17.80 4.44 14.48
C MET A 1 18.55 3.87 13.28
N GLY A 2 19.85 3.69 13.41
CA GLY A 2 20.66 3.19 12.28
C GLY A 2 20.53 1.68 12.13
N PHE A 3 20.53 1.22 10.90
CA PHE A 3 20.48 -0.22 10.57
C PHE A 3 21.85 -0.90 10.62
N ASP A 4 22.91 -0.19 11.07
CA ASP A 4 24.31 -0.69 11.04
C ASP A 4 24.51 -2.05 11.72
N LYS A 5 23.67 -2.36 12.71
CA LYS A 5 23.73 -3.65 13.45
C LYS A 5 23.00 -4.80 12.74
N PHE A 6 22.33 -4.51 11.63
CA PHE A 6 21.49 -5.45 10.91
C PHE A 6 22.00 -5.72 9.49
N GLU A 7 23.28 -5.40 9.25
CA GLU A 7 23.91 -5.61 7.93
C GLU A 7 23.68 -7.03 7.41
N GLY A 8 23.19 -7.12 6.17
CA GLY A 8 22.84 -8.37 5.50
C GLY A 8 21.48 -8.97 5.89
N TRP A 9 20.76 -8.39 6.85
CA TRP A 9 19.43 -8.86 7.18
C TRP A 9 18.47 -8.61 6.01
N VAL A 10 17.58 -9.58 5.77
CA VAL A 10 16.54 -9.52 4.75
C VAL A 10 15.19 -9.46 5.44
N GLY A 11 14.34 -8.58 4.97
CA GLY A 11 12.95 -8.46 5.40
C GLY A 11 12.01 -8.33 4.22
N VAL A 12 10.74 -8.29 4.51
CA VAL A 12 9.69 -7.99 3.53
C VAL A 12 9.00 -6.69 3.90
N ASP A 13 8.68 -5.89 2.90
CA ASP A 13 7.89 -4.67 3.06
C ASP A 13 6.87 -4.56 1.92
N GLN A 14 5.95 -3.64 2.03
CA GLN A 14 4.97 -3.25 1.03
C GLN A 14 5.26 -1.86 0.46
N PHE A 15 6.46 -1.34 0.68
CA PHE A 15 6.93 -0.08 0.11
C PHE A 15 7.76 -0.37 -1.13
N ASP A 16 7.32 0.11 -2.30
CA ASP A 16 8.09 0.08 -3.54
C ASP A 16 8.30 1.51 -4.04
N PRO A 17 9.54 2.02 -4.00
CA PRO A 17 9.83 3.37 -4.54
C PRO A 17 9.58 3.47 -6.06
N ASN A 18 9.51 2.33 -6.78
CA ASN A 18 9.24 2.30 -8.22
C ASN A 18 7.75 2.21 -8.56
N ASN A 19 6.87 2.09 -7.57
CA ASN A 19 5.43 2.16 -7.83
C ASN A 19 5.04 3.61 -8.17
N PRO A 20 4.52 3.90 -9.37
CA PRO A 20 4.27 5.27 -9.82
C PRO A 20 3.24 6.03 -8.97
N LEU A 21 2.42 5.33 -8.19
CA LEU A 21 1.45 5.96 -7.29
C LEU A 21 2.07 6.47 -5.98
N VAL A 22 3.25 5.97 -5.61
CA VAL A 22 3.98 6.38 -4.39
C VAL A 22 4.42 7.83 -4.51
N GLU A 23 5.06 8.20 -5.62
CA GLU A 23 5.50 9.57 -5.87
C GLU A 23 4.32 10.55 -5.82
N GLY A 24 3.25 10.26 -6.56
CA GLY A 24 2.06 11.09 -6.58
C GLY A 24 1.34 11.21 -5.23
N PHE A 25 1.42 10.19 -4.36
CA PHE A 25 0.96 10.30 -2.98
C PHE A 25 1.85 11.25 -2.19
N HIS A 26 3.17 11.05 -2.25
CA HIS A 26 4.15 11.84 -1.51
C HIS A 26 4.06 13.33 -1.85
N GLU A 27 4.05 13.67 -3.15
CA GLU A 27 3.91 15.05 -3.62
C GLU A 27 2.65 15.73 -3.07
N ARG A 28 1.49 15.06 -3.15
CA ARG A 28 0.23 15.61 -2.61
C ARG A 28 0.27 15.77 -1.09
N PHE A 29 0.92 14.86 -0.38
CA PHE A 29 1.05 14.93 1.07
C PHE A 29 1.93 16.12 1.46
N VAL A 30 3.11 16.25 0.86
CA VAL A 30 4.05 17.37 1.12
C VAL A 30 3.43 18.71 0.73
N ALA A 31 2.75 18.78 -0.41
CA ALA A 31 2.07 20.01 -0.83
C ALA A 31 0.99 20.47 0.17
N ARG A 32 0.32 19.53 0.84
CA ARG A 32 -0.73 19.85 1.82
C ARG A 32 -0.20 20.14 3.21
N TYR A 33 0.83 19.43 3.67
CA TYR A 33 1.26 19.46 5.07
C TYR A 33 2.64 20.08 5.28
N GLY A 34 3.40 20.37 4.20
CA GLY A 34 4.72 21.01 4.25
C GLY A 34 5.83 20.12 4.80
N GLN A 35 5.58 18.82 4.96
CA GLN A 35 6.53 17.85 5.52
C GLN A 35 6.25 16.45 4.99
N ASP A 36 7.21 15.54 5.11
CA ASP A 36 7.04 14.13 4.76
C ASP A 36 5.94 13.45 5.60
N PRO A 37 5.28 12.43 5.05
CA PRO A 37 4.39 11.58 5.83
C PRO A 37 5.10 10.99 7.07
N PRO A 38 4.42 10.80 8.20
CA PRO A 38 4.98 10.07 9.33
C PRO A 38 5.51 8.71 8.91
N LEU A 39 6.68 8.32 9.42
CA LEU A 39 7.36 7.05 9.11
C LEU A 39 7.79 6.88 7.63
N TRP A 40 7.90 7.97 6.88
CA TRP A 40 8.41 7.92 5.50
C TRP A 40 9.93 7.64 5.47
N PRO A 41 10.46 6.86 4.51
CA PRO A 41 9.77 6.03 3.52
C PRO A 41 9.39 4.65 4.09
N ASN A 42 8.09 4.38 4.19
CA ASN A 42 7.55 3.15 4.77
C ASN A 42 6.16 2.88 4.20
N ALA A 43 5.70 1.63 4.21
CA ALA A 43 4.39 1.25 3.71
C ALA A 43 3.22 1.80 4.56
N ILE A 44 3.42 2.13 5.83
CA ILE A 44 2.33 2.51 6.75
C ILE A 44 1.48 3.68 6.26
N PRO A 45 2.05 4.85 5.85
CA PRO A 45 1.24 5.95 5.33
C PRO A 45 0.53 5.60 4.03
N LEU A 46 1.12 4.73 3.19
CA LEU A 46 0.50 4.26 1.95
C LEU A 46 -0.70 3.33 2.25
N LEU A 47 -0.56 2.42 3.21
CA LEU A 47 -1.65 1.55 3.67
C LEU A 47 -2.82 2.35 4.23
N ALA A 48 -2.53 3.38 5.03
CA ALA A 48 -3.57 4.28 5.55
C ALA A 48 -4.30 5.02 4.42
N TYR A 49 -3.56 5.49 3.42
CA TYR A 49 -4.13 6.15 2.26
C TYR A 49 -4.99 5.19 1.42
N ASP A 50 -4.49 3.99 1.13
CA ASP A 50 -5.27 2.98 0.40
C ASP A 50 -6.52 2.56 1.17
N THR A 51 -6.46 2.43 2.50
CA THR A 51 -7.63 2.16 3.34
C THR A 51 -8.71 3.22 3.17
N ALA A 52 -8.32 4.50 3.19
CA ALA A 52 -9.26 5.60 2.96
C ALA A 52 -9.86 5.54 1.54
N ARG A 53 -9.05 5.26 0.51
CA ARG A 53 -9.52 5.10 -0.87
C ARG A 53 -10.52 3.95 -1.02
N VAL A 54 -10.23 2.80 -0.40
CA VAL A 54 -11.12 1.64 -0.38
C VAL A 54 -12.47 1.98 0.25
N LEU A 55 -12.45 2.70 1.39
CA LEU A 55 -13.68 3.13 2.05
C LEU A 55 -14.51 4.05 1.16
N VAL A 56 -13.87 5.05 0.55
CA VAL A 56 -14.56 5.97 -0.37
C VAL A 56 -15.15 5.24 -1.57
N GLU A 57 -14.37 4.36 -2.20
CA GLU A 57 -14.82 3.55 -3.33
C GLU A 57 -15.99 2.62 -2.94
N GLY A 58 -15.92 1.99 -1.77
CA GLY A 58 -17.01 1.17 -1.23
C GLY A 58 -18.29 1.98 -0.99
N LEU A 59 -18.18 3.21 -0.48
CA LEU A 59 -19.31 4.10 -0.29
C LEU A 59 -19.94 4.51 -1.64
N PHE A 60 -19.13 4.81 -2.64
CA PHE A 60 -19.65 5.14 -3.99
C PHE A 60 -20.38 3.97 -4.65
N ARG A 61 -19.98 2.73 -4.37
CA ARG A 61 -20.60 1.51 -4.89
C ARG A 61 -21.75 1.01 -4.03
N ALA A 62 -21.91 1.55 -2.82
CA ALA A 62 -22.96 1.11 -1.90
C ALA A 62 -24.37 1.41 -2.47
N PRO A 63 -25.27 0.42 -2.58
CA PRO A 63 -26.62 0.65 -3.07
C PRO A 63 -27.45 1.53 -2.12
N ILE A 64 -27.13 1.51 -0.85
CA ILE A 64 -27.72 2.38 0.19
C ILE A 64 -26.63 2.69 1.25
N LEU A 65 -26.74 3.84 1.91
CA LEU A 65 -25.84 4.24 3.00
C LEU A 65 -26.22 3.52 4.30
N SER A 66 -25.72 2.29 4.44
CA SER A 66 -25.91 1.42 5.61
C SER A 66 -24.74 0.46 5.75
N GLY A 67 -24.61 -0.21 6.89
CA GLY A 67 -23.56 -1.23 7.07
C GLY A 67 -23.60 -2.33 6.01
N PRO A 68 -24.76 -2.98 5.78
CA PRO A 68 -24.90 -3.97 4.69
C PRO A 68 -24.65 -3.38 3.31
N GLY A 69 -25.07 -2.13 3.05
CA GLY A 69 -24.85 -1.45 1.78
C GLY A 69 -23.36 -1.18 1.54
N LEU A 70 -22.63 -0.70 2.56
CA LEU A 70 -21.18 -0.50 2.48
C LEU A 70 -20.46 -1.84 2.25
N LYS A 71 -20.83 -2.91 2.96
CA LYS A 71 -20.29 -4.25 2.72
C LYS A 71 -20.45 -4.66 1.25
N ALA A 72 -21.66 -4.53 0.69
CA ALA A 72 -21.91 -4.83 -0.71
C ALA A 72 -21.08 -3.96 -1.66
N GLY A 73 -20.91 -2.68 -1.34
CA GLY A 73 -20.06 -1.75 -2.10
C GLY A 73 -18.60 -2.14 -2.08
N LEU A 74 -18.06 -2.52 -0.93
CA LEU A 74 -16.67 -3.01 -0.80
C LEU A 74 -16.48 -4.31 -1.61
N GLU A 75 -17.40 -5.26 -1.48
CA GLU A 75 -17.40 -6.53 -2.22
C GLU A 75 -17.57 -6.36 -3.75
N ALA A 76 -17.98 -5.19 -4.20
CA ALA A 76 -18.07 -4.85 -5.63
C ALA A 76 -16.77 -4.25 -6.21
N ILE A 77 -15.75 -4.01 -5.39
CA ILE A 77 -14.43 -3.53 -5.86
C ILE A 77 -13.72 -4.70 -6.57
N ARG A 78 -13.61 -4.62 -7.91
CA ARG A 78 -12.93 -5.67 -8.71
C ARG A 78 -11.48 -5.32 -9.03
N PHE A 79 -11.18 -4.05 -9.11
CA PHE A 79 -9.83 -3.55 -9.36
C PHE A 79 -9.72 -2.10 -8.90
N MET A 80 -8.73 -1.82 -8.08
CA MET A 80 -8.27 -0.48 -7.74
C MET A 80 -6.75 -0.53 -7.57
N ALA A 81 -6.00 0.23 -8.36
CA ALA A 81 -4.56 0.27 -8.25
C ALA A 81 -4.15 0.70 -6.83
N SER A 82 -3.20 -0.01 -6.22
CA SER A 82 -2.70 0.21 -4.86
C SER A 82 -1.49 1.13 -4.85
N THR A 83 -1.38 1.99 -3.83
CA THR A 83 -0.15 2.74 -3.56
C THR A 83 0.89 1.89 -2.81
N THR A 84 0.47 0.76 -2.22
CA THR A 84 1.38 -0.19 -1.58
C THR A 84 1.74 -1.34 -2.51
N GLY A 85 2.91 -1.94 -2.28
CA GLY A 85 3.44 -3.00 -3.14
C GLY A 85 3.98 -2.49 -4.47
N GLY A 86 4.34 -3.40 -5.35
CA GLY A 86 4.86 -3.10 -6.69
C GLY A 86 3.80 -2.51 -7.62
N ALA A 87 4.23 -2.06 -8.81
CA ALA A 87 3.37 -1.38 -9.79
C ALA A 87 2.16 -2.21 -10.27
N ARG A 88 2.18 -3.54 -10.13
CA ARG A 88 1.06 -4.44 -10.47
C ARG A 88 0.14 -4.76 -9.29
N THR A 89 0.44 -4.21 -8.12
CA THR A 89 -0.42 -4.41 -6.94
C THR A 89 -1.75 -3.69 -7.13
N HIS A 90 -2.81 -4.42 -6.85
CA HIS A 90 -4.17 -3.86 -6.89
C HIS A 90 -5.01 -4.41 -5.74
N ILE A 91 -6.06 -3.69 -5.44
CA ILE A 91 -7.05 -4.04 -4.43
C ILE A 91 -8.29 -4.57 -5.14
N ALA A 92 -8.75 -5.74 -4.70
CA ALA A 92 -10.00 -6.35 -5.15
C ALA A 92 -10.68 -7.07 -3.98
N CYS A 93 -12.00 -7.08 -3.96
CA CYS A 93 -12.80 -7.73 -2.93
C CYS A 93 -13.97 -8.48 -3.56
N SER A 94 -14.43 -9.52 -2.89
CA SER A 94 -15.61 -10.28 -3.30
C SER A 94 -16.35 -10.82 -2.06
N PRO A 95 -17.60 -11.33 -2.19
CA PRO A 95 -18.32 -11.95 -1.09
C PRO A 95 -17.60 -13.16 -0.44
N TYR A 96 -16.64 -13.75 -1.15
CA TYR A 96 -15.94 -14.98 -0.74
C TYR A 96 -14.50 -14.74 -0.34
N GLU A 97 -13.95 -13.55 -0.63
CA GLU A 97 -12.55 -13.23 -0.43
C GLU A 97 -12.39 -11.75 -0.06
N HIS A 98 -12.03 -11.51 1.20
CA HIS A 98 -11.85 -10.16 1.76
C HIS A 98 -10.37 -9.79 1.99
N GLY A 99 -9.43 -10.68 1.70
CA GLY A 99 -8.02 -10.35 1.64
C GLY A 99 -7.75 -9.52 0.38
N MET A 100 -7.71 -8.20 0.52
CA MET A 100 -7.88 -7.27 -0.59
C MET A 100 -6.70 -7.15 -1.54
N PHE A 101 -5.46 -7.33 -1.07
CA PHE A 101 -4.27 -7.16 -1.90
C PHE A 101 -4.05 -8.32 -2.87
N ARG A 102 -3.74 -7.97 -4.13
CA ARG A 102 -3.45 -8.89 -5.22
C ARG A 102 -2.22 -8.41 -5.98
N GLY A 103 -1.53 -9.35 -6.65
CA GLY A 103 -0.34 -9.05 -7.44
C GLY A 103 0.91 -8.94 -6.59
N ASP A 104 1.78 -8.02 -6.91
CA ASP A 104 3.14 -7.91 -6.39
C ASP A 104 3.20 -7.09 -5.10
N TRP A 105 2.49 -7.50 -4.06
CA TRP A 105 2.29 -6.70 -2.86
C TRP A 105 3.38 -6.87 -1.78
N LEU A 106 4.24 -7.88 -1.90
CA LEU A 106 5.40 -8.06 -1.02
C LEU A 106 6.71 -7.88 -1.79
N LEU A 107 7.59 -7.08 -1.23
CA LEU A 107 8.92 -6.82 -1.76
C LEU A 107 9.99 -7.24 -0.75
N TYR A 108 11.13 -7.68 -1.24
CA TYR A 108 12.31 -7.87 -0.43
C TYR A 108 13.08 -6.56 -0.24
N ALA A 109 13.49 -6.34 0.98
CA ALA A 109 14.47 -5.33 1.31
C ALA A 109 15.62 -5.97 2.09
N ARG A 110 16.85 -5.56 1.79
CA ARG A 110 18.06 -5.95 2.50
C ARG A 110 18.66 -4.75 3.18
N VAL A 111 19.22 -4.94 4.37
CA VAL A 111 20.06 -3.93 4.99
C VAL A 111 21.45 -4.02 4.37
N HIS A 112 21.88 -2.94 3.75
CA HIS A 112 23.20 -2.80 3.17
C HIS A 112 23.77 -1.40 3.46
N ASN A 113 25.01 -1.35 3.97
CA ASN A 113 25.66 -0.09 4.37
C ASN A 113 24.82 0.77 5.34
N GLY A 114 24.08 0.12 6.25
CA GLY A 114 23.25 0.80 7.24
C GLY A 114 21.97 1.42 6.68
N ALA A 115 21.56 1.09 5.44
CA ALA A 115 20.34 1.51 4.79
C ALA A 115 19.50 0.31 4.32
N LEU A 116 18.20 0.52 4.10
CA LEU A 116 17.35 -0.47 3.44
C LEU A 116 17.46 -0.30 1.93
N GLU A 117 17.87 -1.36 1.25
CA GLU A 117 17.86 -1.46 -0.21
C GLU A 117 16.77 -2.42 -0.65
N PHE A 118 15.92 -1.99 -1.57
CA PHE A 118 14.84 -2.82 -2.13
C PHE A 118 15.41 -3.69 -3.25
N GLU A 119 15.37 -5.01 -3.07
CA GLU A 119 15.96 -5.99 -4.01
C GLU A 119 14.97 -6.44 -5.08
N GLY A 120 13.68 -6.21 -4.90
CA GLY A 120 12.63 -6.58 -5.86
C GLY A 120 11.45 -7.32 -5.26
N LEU A 121 10.68 -7.96 -6.14
CA LEU A 121 9.51 -8.72 -5.78
C LEU A 121 9.87 -10.08 -5.19
N PHE A 122 9.07 -10.54 -4.25
CA PHE A 122 9.11 -11.93 -3.80
C PHE A 122 8.55 -12.83 -4.91
N GLU A 123 9.41 -13.59 -5.55
CA GLU A 123 9.01 -14.71 -6.39
C GLU A 123 9.20 -16.00 -5.58
N PRO A 124 8.10 -16.74 -5.26
CA PRO A 124 8.17 -17.97 -4.47
C PRO A 124 8.84 -19.13 -5.22
#